data_0dfc9445357632efd12bafe5895bacf1
#
_entry.id   0dfc9445357632efd12bafe5895bacf1
#
_cell.length_a   1.000
_cell.length_b   1.000
_cell.length_c   1.000
_cell.angle_alpha   90.00
_cell.angle_beta   90.00
_cell.angle_gamma   90.00
#
_symmetry.space_group_name_H-M   'P 1'
#
loop_
_entity.id
_entity.type
_entity.pdbx_description
1 polymer ?
#
loop_
_entity_poly.entity_id
_entity_poly.type
_entity_poly.pdbx_seq_one_letter_code
_entity_poly.pdbx_strand_id
1 'polypeptide(L)'
;LHDFIPKYIFEMNLYAEIHNKIAIREIVQLQDRIEMQNLEIKKTLCKYSSVIEKQREKIDEERTFFLNSQNALNFFESKSSQKFYEYKALLKHEKLNRLCKRILISSIDSNWSQYITEIGAIREEIHLFSYSGRVPFFEFQKIAGKIFTELSNELNDKIIQTFNNIPIVEKDIDIELEKMKSPSATWTYLINDNPMDFVLGMVGDIGIAAGKNMAA
;
A
#
# COMPACT_ATOMS: atom_id res chain seq x y z
N LEU A 1 -1.46 19.51 -22.38
CA LEU A 1 -0.33 19.50 -23.34
C LEU A 1 -0.53 20.54 -24.44
N HIS A 2 -1.76 20.72 -24.95
CA HIS A 2 -2.10 21.70 -26.02
C HIS A 2 -1.73 23.14 -25.66
N ASP A 3 -1.84 23.54 -24.40
CA ASP A 3 -1.63 24.93 -23.96
C ASP A 3 -0.16 25.32 -23.83
N PHE A 4 0.76 24.36 -23.86
CA PHE A 4 2.20 24.56 -23.69
C PHE A 4 2.99 24.54 -25.00
N ILE A 5 2.35 24.12 -26.11
CA ILE A 5 3.02 24.02 -27.40
C ILE A 5 2.61 25.22 -28.25
N PRO A 6 3.55 26.07 -28.69
CA PRO A 6 3.23 27.19 -29.57
C PRO A 6 2.50 26.75 -30.83
N LYS A 7 1.45 27.49 -31.22
CA LYS A 7 0.55 27.13 -32.36
C LYS A 7 1.33 26.85 -33.65
N TYR A 8 2.42 27.54 -33.91
CA TYR A 8 3.21 27.34 -35.11
C TYR A 8 3.89 25.96 -35.19
N ILE A 9 4.10 25.28 -34.06
CA ILE A 9 4.65 23.92 -34.06
C ILE A 9 3.60 22.91 -34.52
N PHE A 10 2.30 23.15 -34.26
CA PHE A 10 1.21 22.31 -34.74
C PHE A 10 0.98 22.45 -36.24
N GLU A 11 1.32 23.60 -36.82
CA GLU A 11 1.16 23.87 -38.26
C GLU A 11 2.29 23.30 -39.10
N MET A 12 3.37 22.82 -38.46
CA MET A 12 4.50 22.19 -39.14
C MET A 12 4.11 20.78 -39.63
N ASN A 13 4.53 20.48 -40.87
CA ASN A 13 4.37 19.14 -41.42
C ASN A 13 5.11 18.12 -40.51
N LEU A 14 4.36 17.19 -39.93
CA LEU A 14 4.86 16.19 -38.98
C LEU A 14 6.05 15.35 -39.48
N TYR A 15 6.30 15.35 -40.78
CA TYR A 15 7.35 14.59 -41.46
C TYR A 15 8.50 15.46 -42.02
N ALA A 16 8.45 16.76 -41.80
CA ALA A 16 9.52 17.66 -42.26
C ALA A 16 10.56 17.85 -41.14
N GLU A 17 11.85 17.83 -41.52
CA GLU A 17 12.94 18.17 -40.58
C GLU A 17 12.80 19.62 -40.12
N ILE A 18 12.88 19.83 -38.82
CA ILE A 18 12.76 21.15 -38.20
C ILE A 18 14.12 21.84 -38.29
N HIS A 19 14.28 22.71 -39.29
CA HIS A 19 15.53 23.49 -39.48
C HIS A 19 15.52 24.83 -38.73
N ASN A 20 14.38 25.27 -38.20
CA ASN A 20 14.28 26.53 -37.48
C ASN A 20 14.95 26.43 -36.10
N LYS A 21 16.07 27.12 -35.90
CA LYS A 21 16.82 27.14 -34.65
C LYS A 21 16.01 27.61 -33.45
N ILE A 22 15.04 28.49 -33.63
CA ILE A 22 14.16 28.99 -32.58
C ILE A 22 13.22 27.86 -32.16
N ALA A 23 12.59 27.17 -33.12
CA ALA A 23 11.72 26.05 -32.85
C ALA A 23 12.44 24.89 -32.14
N ILE A 24 13.65 24.56 -32.57
CA ILE A 24 14.49 23.54 -31.91
C ILE A 24 14.75 23.92 -30.45
N ARG A 25 15.15 25.19 -30.20
CA ARG A 25 15.42 25.65 -28.83
C ARG A 25 14.19 25.58 -27.93
N GLU A 26 13.02 25.94 -28.45
CA GLU A 26 11.76 25.85 -27.69
C GLU A 26 11.35 24.41 -27.40
N ILE A 27 11.54 23.49 -28.36
CA ILE A 27 11.29 22.06 -28.16
C ILE A 27 12.19 21.53 -27.05
N VAL A 28 13.48 21.83 -27.05
CA VAL A 28 14.42 21.42 -26.00
C VAL A 28 13.97 21.97 -24.64
N GLN A 29 13.61 23.25 -24.57
CA GLN A 29 13.12 23.84 -23.31
C GLN A 29 11.82 23.22 -22.81
N LEU A 30 10.92 22.80 -23.72
CA LEU A 30 9.71 22.08 -23.36
C LEU A 30 10.01 20.68 -22.84
N GLN A 31 10.94 19.97 -23.50
CA GLN A 31 11.41 18.66 -23.04
C GLN A 31 11.99 18.74 -21.62
N ASP A 32 12.89 19.70 -21.39
CA ASP A 32 13.50 19.92 -20.06
C ASP A 32 12.42 20.18 -18.99
N ARG A 33 11.41 20.99 -19.29
CA ARG A 33 10.31 21.26 -18.35
C ARG A 33 9.49 20.00 -18.06
N ILE A 34 9.15 19.21 -19.09
CA ILE A 34 8.41 17.97 -18.95
C ILE A 34 9.22 16.96 -18.14
N GLU A 35 10.52 16.85 -18.39
CA GLU A 35 11.40 15.96 -17.63
C GLU A 35 11.50 16.37 -16.16
N MET A 36 11.66 17.67 -15.89
CA MET A 36 11.66 18.18 -14.51
C MET A 36 10.32 17.91 -13.80
N GLN A 37 9.22 18.13 -14.47
CA GLN A 37 7.88 17.84 -13.94
C GLN A 37 7.72 16.35 -13.61
N ASN A 38 8.09 15.48 -14.54
CA ASN A 38 8.05 14.03 -14.35
C ASN A 38 8.97 13.59 -13.19
N LEU A 39 10.11 14.23 -13.02
CA LEU A 39 11.03 13.96 -11.91
C LEU A 39 10.41 14.32 -10.56
N GLU A 40 9.76 15.49 -10.45
CA GLU A 40 9.07 15.91 -9.22
C GLU A 40 7.88 14.99 -8.87
N ILE A 41 7.13 14.55 -9.88
CA ILE A 41 6.07 13.56 -9.74
C ILE A 41 6.63 12.25 -9.16
N LYS A 42 7.69 11.71 -9.78
CA LYS A 42 8.35 10.48 -9.32
C LYS A 42 8.87 10.62 -7.89
N LYS A 43 9.51 11.73 -7.55
CA LYS A 43 9.98 12.00 -6.17
C LYS A 43 8.83 11.99 -5.17
N THR A 44 7.71 12.60 -5.52
CA THR A 44 6.53 12.64 -4.67
C THR A 44 5.96 11.25 -4.46
N LEU A 45 5.76 10.48 -5.54
CA LEU A 45 5.30 9.09 -5.45
C LEU A 45 6.24 8.23 -4.58
N CYS A 46 7.55 8.36 -4.76
CA CYS A 46 8.53 7.65 -3.93
C CYS A 46 8.41 7.98 -2.43
N LYS A 47 8.11 9.23 -2.07
CA LYS A 47 7.88 9.61 -0.66
C LYS A 47 6.69 8.87 -0.06
N TYR A 48 5.55 8.83 -0.75
CA TYR A 48 4.36 8.11 -0.27
C TYR A 48 4.61 6.60 -0.21
N SER A 49 5.19 6.02 -1.26
CA SER A 49 5.52 4.60 -1.31
C SER A 49 6.49 4.18 -0.21
N SER A 50 7.47 5.02 0.13
CA SER A 50 8.46 4.70 1.18
C SER A 50 7.85 4.55 2.58
N VAL A 51 6.73 5.22 2.87
CA VAL A 51 6.01 5.05 4.14
C VAL A 51 5.42 3.65 4.24
N ILE A 52 4.74 3.21 3.18
CA ILE A 52 4.09 1.91 3.12
C ILE A 52 5.14 0.78 3.08
N GLU A 53 6.24 0.98 2.34
CA GLU A 53 7.30 -0.01 2.23
C GLU A 53 7.95 -0.31 3.59
N LYS A 54 8.23 0.70 4.40
CA LYS A 54 8.74 0.50 5.77
C LYS A 54 7.79 -0.27 6.68
N GLN A 55 6.49 -0.14 6.46
CA GLN A 55 5.48 -0.88 7.20
C GLN A 55 5.36 -2.32 6.67
N ARG A 56 5.50 -2.50 5.35
CA ARG A 56 5.55 -3.83 4.73
C ARG A 56 6.72 -4.65 5.23
N GLU A 57 7.90 -4.03 5.35
CA GLU A 57 9.09 -4.69 5.91
C GLU A 57 8.81 -5.27 7.30
N LYS A 58 8.14 -4.52 8.19
CA LYS A 58 7.78 -5.02 9.53
C LYS A 58 6.81 -6.21 9.47
N ILE A 59 5.83 -6.15 8.60
CA ILE A 59 4.88 -7.26 8.41
C ILE A 59 5.60 -8.51 7.85
N ASP A 60 6.52 -8.33 6.92
CA ASP A 60 7.30 -9.43 6.34
C ASP A 60 8.26 -10.05 7.39
N GLU A 61 8.85 -9.25 8.26
CA GLU A 61 9.64 -9.73 9.40
C GLU A 61 8.79 -10.56 10.35
N GLU A 62 7.62 -10.07 10.76
CA GLU A 62 6.69 -10.78 11.64
C GLU A 62 6.18 -12.07 10.99
N ARG A 63 5.81 -12.02 9.73
CA ARG A 63 5.40 -13.19 8.95
C ARG A 63 6.51 -14.23 8.86
N THR A 64 7.73 -13.81 8.59
CA THR A 64 8.91 -14.70 8.53
C THR A 64 9.21 -15.31 9.89
N PHE A 65 9.08 -14.56 10.98
CA PHE A 65 9.24 -15.06 12.33
C PHE A 65 8.27 -16.21 12.63
N PHE A 66 7.00 -16.10 12.25
CA PHE A 66 5.98 -17.12 12.49
C PHE A 66 5.98 -18.27 11.46
N LEU A 67 6.69 -18.15 10.36
CA LEU A 67 6.95 -19.29 9.47
C LEU A 67 7.81 -20.35 10.16
N ASN A 68 8.61 -19.97 11.16
CA ASN A 68 9.27 -20.95 12.02
C ASN A 68 8.25 -21.66 12.91
N SER A 69 8.23 -22.99 12.84
CA SER A 69 7.26 -23.82 13.57
C SER A 69 7.31 -23.64 15.08
N GLN A 70 8.50 -23.48 15.64
CA GLN A 70 8.67 -23.35 17.07
C GLN A 70 8.08 -22.01 17.57
N ASN A 71 8.30 -20.94 16.84
CA ASN A 71 7.76 -19.62 17.20
C ASN A 71 6.22 -19.59 17.16
N ALA A 72 5.63 -20.23 16.15
CA ALA A 72 4.18 -20.33 16.04
C ALA A 72 3.56 -21.13 17.20
N LEU A 73 4.14 -22.24 17.57
CA LEU A 73 3.67 -23.05 18.71
C LEU A 73 3.83 -22.31 20.03
N ASN A 74 5.02 -21.72 20.27
CA ASN A 74 5.32 -20.96 21.50
C ASN A 74 4.37 -19.77 21.69
N PHE A 75 3.96 -19.12 20.61
CA PHE A 75 2.99 -18.02 20.66
C PHE A 75 1.67 -18.48 21.27
N PHE A 76 1.06 -19.55 20.76
CA PHE A 76 -0.21 -20.04 21.29
C PHE A 76 -0.08 -20.71 22.64
N GLU A 77 1.01 -21.41 22.92
CA GLU A 77 1.29 -21.97 24.24
C GLU A 77 1.36 -20.89 25.31
N SER A 78 1.94 -19.72 25.01
CA SER A 78 2.04 -18.60 25.95
C SER A 78 0.75 -17.79 26.09
N LYS A 79 0.00 -17.60 24.99
CA LYS A 79 -1.15 -16.70 24.93
C LYS A 79 -2.50 -17.38 25.13
N SER A 80 -2.62 -18.66 24.82
CA SER A 80 -3.87 -19.44 24.92
C SER A 80 -3.57 -20.88 25.41
N SER A 81 -2.90 -20.99 26.54
CA SER A 81 -2.37 -22.25 27.06
C SER A 81 -3.43 -23.35 27.18
N GLN A 82 -4.60 -23.05 27.76
CA GLN A 82 -5.64 -24.04 27.98
C GLN A 82 -6.09 -24.68 26.64
N LYS A 83 -6.49 -23.86 25.68
CA LYS A 83 -6.94 -24.31 24.37
C LYS A 83 -5.82 -24.99 23.57
N PHE A 84 -4.59 -24.52 23.71
CA PHE A 84 -3.42 -25.12 23.09
C PHE A 84 -3.17 -26.55 23.58
N TYR A 85 -3.26 -26.82 24.88
CA TYR A 85 -3.10 -28.16 25.43
C TYR A 85 -4.26 -29.08 25.07
N GLU A 86 -5.50 -28.58 24.96
CA GLU A 86 -6.64 -29.33 24.44
C GLU A 86 -6.38 -29.81 23.00
N TYR A 87 -5.91 -28.93 22.11
CA TYR A 87 -5.50 -29.33 20.75
C TYR A 87 -4.31 -30.28 20.73
N LYS A 88 -3.33 -30.07 21.60
CA LYS A 88 -2.14 -30.93 21.70
C LYS A 88 -2.48 -32.36 22.12
N ALA A 89 -3.54 -32.55 22.90
CA ALA A 89 -4.05 -33.85 23.28
C ALA A 89 -4.80 -34.59 22.15
N LEU A 90 -5.42 -33.84 21.25
CA LEU A 90 -6.27 -34.39 20.18
C LEU A 90 -5.56 -34.53 18.85
N LEU A 91 -4.62 -33.62 18.57
CA LEU A 91 -3.99 -33.51 17.26
C LEU A 91 -2.55 -34.04 17.28
N LYS A 92 -2.13 -34.66 16.20
CA LYS A 92 -0.71 -34.93 15.95
C LYS A 92 0.06 -33.61 15.86
N HIS A 93 1.31 -33.62 16.31
CA HIS A 93 2.18 -32.46 16.32
C HIS A 93 2.24 -31.70 14.99
N GLU A 94 2.31 -32.40 13.87
CA GLU A 94 2.34 -31.81 12.54
C GLU A 94 1.05 -31.04 12.20
N LYS A 95 -0.12 -31.61 12.59
CA LYS A 95 -1.42 -31.00 12.33
C LYS A 95 -1.63 -29.74 13.20
N LEU A 96 -1.23 -29.82 14.47
CA LEU A 96 -1.24 -28.66 15.38
C LEU A 96 -0.33 -27.54 14.86
N ASN A 97 0.88 -27.87 14.43
CA ASN A 97 1.79 -26.90 13.87
C ASN A 97 1.25 -26.24 12.61
N ARG A 98 0.62 -27.02 11.72
CA ARG A 98 -0.05 -26.49 10.52
C ARG A 98 -1.17 -25.53 10.88
N LEU A 99 -1.99 -25.90 11.88
CA LEU A 99 -3.08 -25.06 12.39
C LEU A 99 -2.55 -23.73 12.92
N CYS A 100 -1.59 -23.77 13.83
CA CYS A 100 -1.00 -22.58 14.44
C CYS A 100 -0.40 -21.63 13.39
N LYS A 101 0.40 -22.14 12.46
CA LYS A 101 0.97 -21.34 11.37
C LYS A 101 -0.10 -20.74 10.47
N ARG A 102 -1.11 -21.55 10.13
CA ARG A 102 -2.17 -21.10 9.22
C ARG A 102 -2.93 -19.92 9.79
N ILE A 103 -3.32 -20.01 11.07
CA ILE A 103 -4.03 -18.93 11.75
C ILE A 103 -3.19 -17.65 11.78
N LEU A 104 -1.92 -17.76 12.19
CA LEU A 104 -1.02 -16.61 12.25
C LEU A 104 -0.85 -15.95 10.90
N ILE A 105 -0.48 -16.71 9.87
CA ILE A 105 -0.21 -16.18 8.55
C ILE A 105 -1.49 -15.59 7.92
N SER A 106 -2.63 -16.29 8.00
CA SER A 106 -3.89 -15.78 7.44
C SER A 106 -4.35 -14.51 8.15
N SER A 107 -4.14 -14.39 9.46
CA SER A 107 -4.50 -13.20 10.22
C SER A 107 -3.59 -12.02 9.87
N ILE A 108 -2.28 -12.23 9.74
CA ILE A 108 -1.32 -11.21 9.31
C ILE A 108 -1.65 -10.73 7.89
N ASP A 109 -1.87 -11.67 6.96
CA ASP A 109 -2.19 -11.34 5.57
C ASP A 109 -3.53 -10.58 5.45
N SER A 110 -4.55 -10.98 6.23
CA SER A 110 -5.84 -10.28 6.28
C SER A 110 -5.71 -8.88 6.85
N ASN A 111 -4.95 -8.72 7.94
CA ASN A 111 -4.70 -7.43 8.58
C ASN A 111 -3.96 -6.47 7.63
N TRP A 112 -2.95 -6.97 6.92
CA TRP A 112 -2.24 -6.21 5.90
C TRP A 112 -3.15 -5.80 4.74
N SER A 113 -4.01 -6.72 4.26
CA SER A 113 -4.97 -6.41 3.21
C SER A 113 -5.95 -5.31 3.63
N GLN A 114 -6.45 -5.36 4.86
CA GLN A 114 -7.30 -4.31 5.43
C GLN A 114 -6.55 -2.98 5.46
N TYR A 115 -5.32 -2.96 5.97
CA TYR A 115 -4.48 -1.77 6.01
C TYR A 115 -4.31 -1.14 4.62
N ILE A 116 -3.94 -1.91 3.60
CA ILE A 116 -3.75 -1.40 2.24
C ILE A 116 -5.05 -0.84 1.65
N THR A 117 -6.20 -1.44 1.96
CA THR A 117 -7.50 -0.94 1.52
C THR A 117 -7.80 0.44 2.14
N GLU A 118 -7.56 0.60 3.44
CA GLU A 118 -7.75 1.87 4.14
C GLU A 118 -6.79 2.96 3.64
N ILE A 119 -5.53 2.60 3.38
CA ILE A 119 -4.54 3.51 2.80
C ILE A 119 -4.91 3.93 1.38
N GLY A 120 -5.50 3.03 0.60
CA GLY A 120 -6.02 3.35 -0.74
C GLY A 120 -7.04 4.50 -0.67
N ALA A 121 -8.04 4.38 0.21
CA ALA A 121 -9.05 5.43 0.39
C ALA A 121 -8.44 6.78 0.85
N ILE A 122 -7.48 6.73 1.78
CA ILE A 122 -6.81 7.96 2.26
C ILE A 122 -6.03 8.65 1.15
N ARG A 123 -5.38 7.89 0.26
CA ARG A 123 -4.62 8.45 -0.86
C ARG A 123 -5.49 9.26 -1.81
N GLU A 124 -6.74 8.87 -2.01
CA GLU A 124 -7.68 9.60 -2.85
C GLU A 124 -8.05 10.96 -2.27
N GLU A 125 -8.13 11.05 -0.93
CA GLU A 125 -8.61 12.25 -0.23
C GLU A 125 -7.48 13.16 0.29
N ILE A 126 -6.24 12.67 0.34
CA ILE A 126 -5.14 13.35 1.05
C ILE A 126 -4.82 14.74 0.47
N HIS A 127 -5.08 14.98 -0.81
CA HIS A 127 -4.87 16.27 -1.46
C HIS A 127 -5.76 17.37 -0.87
N LEU A 128 -6.93 17.02 -0.30
CA LEU A 128 -7.86 17.99 0.29
C LEU A 128 -7.25 18.74 1.49
N PHE A 129 -6.24 18.15 2.16
CA PHE A 129 -5.55 18.84 3.26
C PHE A 129 -4.79 20.09 2.83
N SER A 130 -4.44 20.21 1.54
CA SER A 130 -3.80 21.42 1.01
C SER A 130 -4.69 22.64 1.12
N TYR A 131 -6.02 22.49 1.00
CA TYR A 131 -6.98 23.60 1.16
C TYR A 131 -7.01 24.17 2.60
N SER A 132 -6.62 23.38 3.58
CA SER A 132 -6.50 23.82 4.97
C SER A 132 -5.10 24.32 5.34
N GLY A 133 -4.22 24.51 4.36
CA GLY A 133 -2.83 24.93 4.55
C GLY A 133 -1.91 23.87 5.15
N ARG A 134 -2.33 22.62 5.19
CA ARG A 134 -1.52 21.50 5.68
C ARG A 134 -0.77 20.87 4.53
N VAL A 135 0.40 20.29 4.83
CA VAL A 135 1.19 19.55 3.85
C VAL A 135 0.66 18.11 3.73
N PRO A 136 0.07 17.72 2.59
CA PRO A 136 -0.59 16.41 2.43
C PRO A 136 0.30 15.23 2.81
N PHE A 137 1.57 15.27 2.48
CA PHE A 137 2.51 14.20 2.80
C PHE A 137 2.66 13.96 4.31
N PHE A 138 2.76 15.01 5.12
CA PHE A 138 2.88 14.86 6.57
C PHE A 138 1.58 14.35 7.20
N GLU A 139 0.43 14.79 6.70
CA GLU A 139 -0.86 14.26 7.15
C GLU A 139 -1.01 12.78 6.75
N PHE A 140 -0.63 12.40 5.54
CA PHE A 140 -0.60 11.01 5.11
C PHE A 140 0.27 10.15 6.03
N GLN A 141 1.50 10.57 6.28
CA GLN A 141 2.44 9.84 7.15
C GLN A 141 1.87 9.64 8.55
N LYS A 142 1.24 10.67 9.11
CA LYS A 142 0.61 10.63 10.44
C LYS A 142 -0.57 9.66 10.47
N ILE A 143 -1.47 9.74 9.49
CA ILE A 143 -2.67 8.91 9.41
C ILE A 143 -2.28 7.44 9.16
N ALA A 144 -1.39 7.20 8.19
CA ALA A 144 -0.90 5.86 7.88
C ALA A 144 -0.19 5.21 9.08
N GLY A 145 0.62 5.97 9.81
CA GLY A 145 1.26 5.50 11.04
C GLY A 145 0.26 5.14 12.14
N LYS A 146 -0.77 5.96 12.31
CA LYS A 146 -1.83 5.72 13.30
C LYS A 146 -2.60 4.43 12.98
N ILE A 147 -3.12 4.29 11.77
CA ILE A 147 -3.88 3.11 11.34
C ILE A 147 -3.02 1.84 11.45
N PHE A 148 -1.77 1.89 11.01
CA PHE A 148 -0.86 0.75 11.13
C PHE A 148 -0.66 0.31 12.58
N THR A 149 -0.51 1.27 13.49
CA THR A 149 -0.34 0.98 14.93
C THR A 149 -1.61 0.39 15.53
N GLU A 150 -2.78 0.93 15.21
CA GLU A 150 -4.08 0.44 15.70
C GLU A 150 -4.32 -1.00 15.23
N LEU A 151 -4.16 -1.27 13.93
CA LEU A 151 -4.33 -2.61 13.38
C LEU A 151 -3.29 -3.61 13.93
N SER A 152 -2.05 -3.20 14.15
CA SER A 152 -1.02 -4.06 14.73
C SER A 152 -1.31 -4.40 16.20
N ASN A 153 -1.88 -3.47 16.97
CA ASN A 153 -2.25 -3.72 18.36
C ASN A 153 -3.42 -4.71 18.46
N GLU A 154 -4.39 -4.63 17.55
CA GLU A 154 -5.55 -5.52 17.52
C GLU A 154 -5.24 -6.91 16.97
N LEU A 155 -4.15 -7.06 16.20
CA LEU A 155 -3.81 -8.30 15.51
C LEU A 155 -3.67 -9.49 16.46
N ASN A 156 -2.97 -9.32 17.58
CA ASN A 156 -2.76 -10.38 18.55
C ASN A 156 -4.10 -10.87 19.15
N ASP A 157 -5.00 -9.96 19.47
CA ASP A 157 -6.32 -10.30 20.01
C ASP A 157 -7.18 -11.03 18.97
N LYS A 158 -7.17 -10.59 17.72
CA LYS A 158 -7.85 -11.27 16.61
C LYS A 158 -7.32 -12.69 16.39
N ILE A 159 -5.99 -12.88 16.46
CA ILE A 159 -5.35 -14.19 16.33
C ILE A 159 -5.81 -15.12 17.45
N ILE A 160 -5.78 -14.66 18.71
CA ILE A 160 -6.19 -15.44 19.87
C ILE A 160 -7.67 -15.79 19.81
N GLN A 161 -8.53 -14.85 19.47
CA GLN A 161 -9.96 -15.08 19.27
C GLN A 161 -10.22 -16.12 18.18
N THR A 162 -9.57 -16.01 17.04
CA THR A 162 -9.69 -16.99 15.96
C THR A 162 -9.29 -18.38 16.42
N PHE A 163 -8.16 -18.50 17.13
CA PHE A 163 -7.70 -19.78 17.67
C PHE A 163 -8.68 -20.39 18.67
N ASN A 164 -9.22 -19.57 19.56
CA ASN A 164 -10.16 -20.03 20.59
C ASN A 164 -11.52 -20.43 20.05
N ASN A 165 -11.94 -19.84 18.92
CA ASN A 165 -13.26 -20.10 18.33
C ASN A 165 -13.27 -21.33 17.41
N ILE A 166 -12.12 -21.90 17.04
CA ILE A 166 -12.11 -23.11 16.22
C ILE A 166 -12.61 -24.29 17.04
N PRO A 167 -13.58 -25.08 16.52
CA PRO A 167 -14.12 -26.24 17.21
C PRO A 167 -13.03 -27.33 17.41
N ILE A 168 -13.09 -28.02 18.54
CA ILE A 168 -12.11 -29.07 18.91
C ILE A 168 -12.49 -30.43 18.28
N VAL A 169 -13.04 -30.44 17.10
CA VAL A 169 -13.38 -31.66 16.37
C VAL A 169 -12.44 -31.79 15.19
N GLU A 170 -11.77 -32.93 15.06
CA GLU A 170 -10.71 -33.11 14.05
C GLU A 170 -11.18 -32.83 12.59
N LYS A 171 -12.42 -33.20 12.25
CA LYS A 171 -13.03 -32.92 10.95
C LYS A 171 -13.30 -31.43 10.73
N ASP A 172 -13.72 -30.72 11.79
CA ASP A 172 -14.04 -29.30 11.70
C ASP A 172 -12.76 -28.45 11.57
N ILE A 173 -11.67 -28.91 12.20
CA ILE A 173 -10.36 -28.29 12.05
C ILE A 173 -9.88 -28.38 10.59
N ASP A 174 -10.09 -29.50 9.92
CA ASP A 174 -9.73 -29.63 8.49
C ASP A 174 -10.56 -28.69 7.61
N ILE A 175 -11.84 -28.52 7.89
CA ILE A 175 -12.72 -27.58 7.20
C ILE A 175 -12.25 -26.14 7.45
N GLU A 176 -11.93 -25.77 8.69
CA GLU A 176 -11.42 -24.43 9.01
C GLU A 176 -10.06 -24.16 8.36
N LEU A 177 -9.15 -25.13 8.35
CA LEU A 177 -7.89 -25.04 7.61
C LEU A 177 -8.12 -24.85 6.11
N GLU A 178 -9.17 -25.41 5.56
CA GLU A 178 -9.52 -25.26 4.16
C GLU A 178 -10.09 -23.88 3.84
N LYS A 179 -10.92 -23.33 4.71
CA LYS A 179 -11.43 -21.94 4.60
C LYS A 179 -10.32 -20.89 4.68
N MET A 180 -9.28 -21.16 5.47
CA MET A 180 -8.12 -20.29 5.63
C MET A 180 -7.08 -20.47 4.50
N LYS A 181 -7.40 -21.12 3.38
CA LYS A 181 -6.49 -21.19 2.24
C LYS A 181 -6.18 -19.78 1.76
N SER A 182 -4.90 -19.45 1.70
CA SER A 182 -4.45 -18.24 1.02
C SER A 182 -4.97 -18.25 -0.41
N PRO A 183 -5.44 -17.12 -0.94
CA PRO A 183 -5.80 -17.05 -2.34
C PRO A 183 -4.63 -17.59 -3.18
N SER A 184 -4.92 -18.47 -4.12
CA SER A 184 -3.93 -19.10 -5.00
C SER A 184 -3.30 -18.12 -5.99
N ALA A 185 -3.87 -16.95 -6.11
CA ALA A 185 -3.30 -15.84 -6.85
C ALA A 185 -2.38 -15.05 -5.91
N THR A 186 -1.15 -14.84 -6.32
CA THR A 186 -0.30 -13.78 -5.78
C THR A 186 -1.11 -12.50 -5.90
N TRP A 187 -1.48 -11.89 -4.79
CA TRP A 187 -1.99 -10.53 -4.79
C TRP A 187 -0.82 -9.63 -5.17
N THR A 188 -0.46 -9.64 -6.43
CA THR A 188 0.11 -8.45 -7.02
C THR A 188 -1.04 -7.46 -6.92
N TYR A 189 -0.98 -6.61 -5.92
CA TYR A 189 -1.60 -5.31 -6.00
C TYR A 189 -0.96 -4.66 -7.24
N LEU A 190 -1.52 -4.95 -8.38
CA LEU A 190 -1.54 -4.01 -9.46
C LEU A 190 -2.28 -2.83 -8.84
N ILE A 191 -1.50 -1.89 -8.28
CA ILE A 191 -1.96 -0.53 -8.09
C ILE A 191 -2.27 -0.09 -9.50
N ASN A 192 -3.51 -0.37 -9.92
CA ASN A 192 -4.05 0.08 -11.19
C ASN A 192 -4.49 1.54 -11.05
N ASP A 193 -3.86 2.21 -10.10
CA ASP A 193 -3.91 3.63 -9.96
C ASP A 193 -3.02 4.15 -11.07
N ASN A 194 -3.64 4.67 -12.09
CA ASN A 194 -2.93 5.50 -13.03
C ASN A 194 -2.24 6.59 -12.19
N PRO A 195 -0.91 6.52 -11.97
CA PRO A 195 -0.22 7.48 -11.10
C PRO A 195 -0.40 8.91 -11.60
N MET A 196 -0.82 9.04 -12.87
CA MET A 196 -1.08 10.29 -13.54
C MET A 196 -2.35 10.97 -13.05
N ASP A 197 -3.41 10.25 -12.70
CA ASP A 197 -4.67 10.86 -12.24
C ASP A 197 -4.51 11.50 -10.87
N PHE A 198 -3.79 10.84 -9.95
CA PHE A 198 -3.45 11.38 -8.63
C PHE A 198 -2.56 12.63 -8.73
N VAL A 199 -1.61 12.62 -9.65
CA VAL A 199 -0.67 13.72 -9.82
C VAL A 199 -1.28 14.87 -10.61
N LEU A 200 -2.13 14.61 -11.60
CA LEU A 200 -2.86 15.65 -12.33
C LEU A 200 -3.79 16.44 -11.41
N GLY A 201 -4.42 15.80 -10.42
CA GLY A 201 -5.14 16.50 -9.35
C GLY A 201 -4.25 17.43 -8.53
N MET A 202 -3.07 16.96 -8.10
CA MET A 202 -2.12 17.78 -7.32
C MET A 202 -1.49 18.93 -8.13
N VAL A 203 -1.17 18.71 -9.40
CA VAL A 203 -0.51 19.71 -10.25
C VAL A 203 -1.51 20.73 -10.81
N GLY A 204 -2.75 20.31 -11.06
CA GLY A 204 -3.84 21.21 -11.45
C GLY A 204 -4.07 22.31 -10.42
N ASP A 205 -4.06 21.96 -9.14
CA ASP A 205 -4.27 22.91 -8.04
C ASP A 205 -3.09 23.86 -7.82
N ILE A 206 -1.86 23.42 -8.05
CA ILE A 206 -0.67 24.28 -7.96
C ILE A 206 -0.65 25.31 -9.10
N GLY A 207 -1.11 24.94 -10.28
CA GLY A 207 -1.21 25.84 -11.45
C GLY A 207 -2.22 26.97 -11.24
N ILE A 208 -3.34 26.69 -10.57
CA ILE A 208 -4.40 27.68 -10.29
C ILE A 208 -3.96 28.65 -9.18
N ALA A 209 -3.19 28.18 -8.20
CA ALA A 209 -2.66 29.03 -7.12
C ALA A 209 -1.57 30.01 -7.63
N ALA A 210 -0.71 29.56 -8.55
CA ALA A 210 0.32 30.41 -9.16
C ALA A 210 -0.24 31.48 -10.09
N GLY A 211 -1.33 31.19 -10.81
CA GLY A 211 -1.99 32.13 -11.73
C GLY A 211 -2.73 33.29 -11.05
N LYS A 212 -3.16 33.12 -9.80
CA LYS A 212 -3.86 34.18 -9.03
C LYS A 212 -2.94 35.23 -8.40
N ASN A 213 -1.65 34.93 -8.24
CA ASN A 213 -0.68 35.86 -7.65
C ASN A 213 0.06 36.73 -8.70
N MET A 214 -0.23 36.58 -10.00
CA MET A 214 0.34 37.41 -11.05
C MET A 214 -0.64 38.47 -11.61
N ALA A 215 -1.83 38.60 -11.03
CA ALA A 215 -2.86 39.56 -11.46
C ALA A 215 -3.26 40.55 -10.35
N ALA A 216 -2.29 40.93 -9.47
CA ALA A 216 -2.46 42.01 -8.49
C ALA A 216 -1.28 42.97 -8.57
#